data_6b24128770842986a9284ce63006d049
#
_entry.id   6b24128770842986a9284ce63006d049
#
_cell.length_a   1.000
_cell.length_b   1.000
_cell.length_c   1.000
_cell.angle_alpha   90.00
_cell.angle_beta   90.00
_cell.angle_gamma   90.00
#
_symmetry.space_group_name_H-M   'P 1'
#
loop_
_entity.id
_entity.type
_entity.pdbx_description
1 polymer ?
#
loop_
_entity_poly.entity_id
_entity_poly.type
_entity_poly.pdbx_seq_one_letter_code
_entity_poly.pdbx_strand_id
1 'polypeptide(L)'
;EHFEEQGKYRALPQDPPDWANREQYHDLEWHNGALYAGMNQWRKIADDPKYTEWLKMIGERNDWALHRRPYHADDHVVGQFYLALYEDFNDPAMLNPVRSQFDWILENPKTGTLDWNAENTHAHERWGWCDALFMAPPVWARLAKVTGEEKYLDFMHQEYLATHDLLWSEEDQLFFRDSSFFDQREKNGENIYWSRGNGWVFAVLALMIPDLPRDWEQRDFYLDLYKKMARKIRSVQRDDGTWSMGL
;
A
#
# COMPACT_ATOMS: atom_id res chain seq x y z
N GLU A 1 10.97 -12.97 -17.60
CA GLU A 1 10.25 -14.20 -18.03
C GLU A 1 9.92 -15.09 -16.83
N HIS A 2 10.90 -15.60 -16.06
CA HIS A 2 10.64 -16.49 -14.94
C HIS A 2 9.71 -15.91 -13.86
N PHE A 3 9.90 -14.66 -13.49
CA PHE A 3 9.05 -13.98 -12.50
C PHE A 3 7.64 -13.69 -13.04
N GLU A 4 7.53 -13.41 -14.32
CA GLU A 4 6.25 -13.18 -14.98
C GLU A 4 5.41 -14.45 -15.02
N GLU A 5 5.99 -15.58 -15.40
CA GLU A 5 5.32 -16.86 -15.40
C GLU A 5 4.87 -17.27 -14.01
N GLN A 6 5.71 -17.10 -13.00
CA GLN A 6 5.36 -17.44 -11.62
C GLN A 6 4.32 -16.46 -11.02
N GLY A 7 4.40 -15.17 -11.33
CA GLY A 7 3.45 -14.18 -10.85
C GLY A 7 2.03 -14.38 -11.40
N LYS A 8 1.92 -14.72 -12.68
CA LYS A 8 0.64 -14.79 -13.38
C LYS A 8 0.00 -16.19 -13.38
N TYR A 9 0.83 -17.22 -13.53
CA TYR A 9 0.37 -18.57 -13.86
C TYR A 9 0.95 -19.64 -12.94
N ARG A 10 1.32 -19.28 -11.74
CA ARG A 10 1.84 -20.27 -10.79
C ARG A 10 0.87 -21.45 -10.68
N ALA A 11 1.36 -22.65 -11.00
CA ALA A 11 0.60 -23.87 -10.80
C ALA A 11 0.31 -24.07 -9.31
N LEU A 12 -0.96 -24.23 -8.99
CA LEU A 12 -1.40 -24.56 -7.64
C LEU A 12 -1.35 -26.08 -7.46
N PRO A 13 -1.19 -26.59 -6.21
CA PRO A 13 -1.30 -28.01 -5.94
C PRO A 13 -2.61 -28.61 -6.45
N GLN A 14 -2.59 -29.88 -6.78
CA GLN A 14 -3.81 -30.62 -7.10
C GLN A 14 -4.75 -30.58 -5.95
N ASP A 15 -5.79 -30.34 -5.74
CA ASP A 15 -6.69 -30.16 -4.60
C ASP A 15 -6.31 -28.97 -3.68
N PRO A 16 -6.11 -27.76 -4.24
CA PRO A 16 -5.89 -26.62 -3.38
C PRO A 16 -7.20 -26.26 -2.66
N PRO A 17 -7.12 -25.70 -1.43
CA PRO A 17 -8.28 -25.10 -0.79
C PRO A 17 -8.92 -24.06 -1.71
N ASP A 18 -10.24 -23.84 -1.60
CA ASP A 18 -10.97 -22.88 -2.45
C ASP A 18 -10.32 -21.51 -2.53
N TRP A 19 -9.72 -21.04 -1.43
CA TRP A 19 -8.99 -19.77 -1.40
C TRP A 19 -7.71 -19.77 -2.26
N ALA A 20 -7.09 -20.93 -2.49
CA ALA A 20 -5.89 -21.07 -3.31
C ALA A 20 -6.21 -21.13 -4.82
N ASN A 21 -7.44 -21.44 -5.19
CA ASN A 21 -7.93 -21.40 -6.58
C ASN A 21 -8.35 -19.99 -7.03
N ARG A 22 -8.22 -18.99 -6.18
CA ARG A 22 -8.52 -17.62 -6.54
C ARG A 22 -7.42 -17.06 -7.44
N GLU A 23 -7.71 -15.95 -8.09
CA GLU A 23 -6.77 -15.17 -8.92
C GLU A 23 -5.68 -14.47 -8.06
N GLN A 24 -5.23 -15.11 -6.98
CA GLN A 24 -4.27 -14.52 -6.04
C GLN A 24 -2.89 -14.27 -6.64
N TYR A 25 -2.64 -14.80 -7.82
CA TYR A 25 -1.40 -14.58 -8.57
C TYR A 25 -1.63 -13.80 -9.87
N HIS A 26 -2.80 -13.21 -10.03
CA HIS A 26 -3.06 -12.31 -11.14
C HIS A 26 -2.08 -11.12 -11.10
N ASP A 27 -1.70 -10.57 -12.26
CA ASP A 27 -0.77 -9.44 -12.34
C ASP A 27 -1.11 -8.29 -11.39
N LEU A 28 -2.39 -8.01 -11.22
CA LEU A 28 -2.87 -6.86 -10.45
C LEU A 28 -3.10 -7.19 -8.95
N GLU A 29 -2.84 -8.42 -8.53
CA GLU A 29 -2.92 -8.79 -7.11
C GLU A 29 -1.81 -8.09 -6.29
N TRP A 30 -2.10 -7.80 -5.04
CA TRP A 30 -1.22 -7.02 -4.17
C TRP A 30 0.21 -7.60 -4.04
N HIS A 31 0.38 -8.92 -4.07
CA HIS A 31 1.70 -9.57 -4.03
C HIS A 31 2.58 -9.10 -5.18
N ASN A 32 2.02 -9.13 -6.38
CA ASN A 32 2.69 -8.66 -7.57
C ASN A 32 2.85 -7.14 -7.55
N GLY A 33 1.82 -6.41 -7.12
CA GLY A 33 1.89 -4.96 -6.96
C GLY A 33 3.00 -4.50 -6.02
N ALA A 34 3.20 -5.20 -4.90
CA ALA A 34 4.32 -4.93 -3.98
C ALA A 34 5.68 -5.23 -4.63
N LEU A 35 5.79 -6.32 -5.40
CA LEU A 35 6.98 -6.62 -6.19
C LEU A 35 7.25 -5.49 -7.20
N TYR A 36 6.23 -5.03 -7.93
CA TYR A 36 6.37 -3.95 -8.94
C TYR A 36 6.78 -2.62 -8.29
N ALA A 37 6.27 -2.31 -7.10
CA ALA A 37 6.73 -1.13 -6.35
C ALA A 37 8.22 -1.21 -6.03
N GLY A 38 8.73 -2.37 -5.60
CA GLY A 38 10.16 -2.63 -5.41
C GLY A 38 10.96 -2.56 -6.72
N MET A 39 10.46 -3.20 -7.78
CA MET A 39 11.10 -3.18 -9.11
C MET A 39 11.13 -1.78 -9.72
N ASN A 40 10.14 -0.94 -9.43
CA ASN A 40 10.15 0.46 -9.84
C ASN A 40 11.27 1.26 -9.14
N GLN A 41 11.61 0.96 -7.89
CA GLN A 41 12.78 1.56 -7.24
C GLN A 41 14.08 0.99 -7.84
N TRP A 42 14.13 -0.33 -8.06
CA TRP A 42 15.29 -0.99 -8.63
C TRP A 42 15.66 -0.48 -10.02
N ARG A 43 14.70 -0.29 -10.93
CA ARG A 43 14.97 0.21 -12.28
C ARG A 43 15.64 1.58 -12.32
N LYS A 44 15.46 2.39 -11.25
CA LYS A 44 16.08 3.73 -11.15
C LYS A 44 17.58 3.68 -10.82
N ILE A 45 18.07 2.56 -10.30
CA ILE A 45 19.47 2.37 -9.90
C ILE A 45 20.17 1.30 -10.73
N ALA A 46 19.41 0.38 -11.34
CA ALA A 46 19.95 -0.61 -12.26
C ALA A 46 20.13 0.03 -13.64
N ASP A 47 21.34 0.03 -14.15
CA ASP A 47 21.65 0.56 -15.50
C ASP A 47 21.28 -0.46 -16.60
N ASP A 48 19.99 -0.86 -16.63
CA ASP A 48 19.47 -1.83 -17.58
C ASP A 48 17.99 -1.51 -17.90
N PRO A 49 17.66 -1.15 -19.15
CA PRO A 49 16.31 -0.78 -19.56
C PRO A 49 15.31 -1.93 -19.44
N LYS A 50 15.74 -3.19 -19.38
CA LYS A 50 14.84 -4.36 -19.33
C LYS A 50 13.83 -4.29 -18.17
N TYR A 51 14.19 -3.68 -17.03
CA TYR A 51 13.28 -3.54 -15.89
C TYR A 51 12.15 -2.56 -16.16
N THR A 52 12.45 -1.48 -16.89
CA THR A 52 11.44 -0.53 -17.35
C THR A 52 10.52 -1.16 -18.40
N GLU A 53 11.10 -1.84 -19.37
CA GLU A 53 10.36 -2.55 -20.43
C GLU A 53 9.42 -3.61 -19.84
N TRP A 54 9.91 -4.35 -18.84
CA TRP A 54 9.12 -5.35 -18.15
C TRP A 54 7.90 -4.74 -17.43
N LEU A 55 8.09 -3.64 -16.69
CA LEU A 55 6.98 -2.95 -16.03
C LEU A 55 5.98 -2.36 -17.03
N LYS A 56 6.45 -1.78 -18.16
CA LYS A 56 5.58 -1.32 -19.23
C LYS A 56 4.73 -2.44 -19.81
N MET A 57 5.35 -3.57 -20.13
CA MET A 57 4.64 -4.75 -20.65
C MET A 57 3.52 -5.21 -19.69
N ILE A 58 3.75 -5.18 -18.38
CA ILE A 58 2.72 -5.50 -17.39
C ILE A 58 1.57 -4.49 -17.45
N GLY A 59 1.88 -3.21 -17.47
CA GLY A 59 0.86 -2.16 -17.58
C GLY A 59 0.05 -2.28 -18.88
N GLU A 60 0.71 -2.40 -20.00
CA GLU A 60 0.11 -2.51 -21.34
C GLU A 60 -0.84 -3.71 -21.48
N ARG A 61 -0.42 -4.90 -21.02
CA ARG A 61 -1.26 -6.11 -21.11
C ARG A 61 -2.48 -6.11 -20.17
N ASN A 62 -2.51 -5.18 -19.21
CA ASN A 62 -3.63 -4.96 -18.29
C ASN A 62 -4.32 -3.61 -18.55
N ASP A 63 -4.11 -2.99 -19.71
CA ASP A 63 -4.70 -1.70 -20.09
C ASP A 63 -4.49 -0.60 -19.03
N TRP A 64 -3.42 -0.69 -18.23
CA TRP A 64 -3.09 0.19 -17.10
C TRP A 64 -4.21 0.30 -16.06
N ALA A 65 -5.12 -0.67 -16.04
CA ALA A 65 -6.23 -0.71 -15.10
C ALA A 65 -5.75 -1.10 -13.69
N LEU A 66 -6.41 -0.57 -12.67
CA LEU A 66 -6.31 -1.09 -11.31
C LEU A 66 -7.10 -2.42 -11.21
N HIS A 67 -6.91 -3.15 -10.12
CA HIS A 67 -7.63 -4.43 -9.99
C HIS A 67 -9.13 -4.20 -9.72
N ARG A 68 -9.90 -5.26 -9.59
CA ARG A 68 -11.37 -5.31 -9.71
C ARG A 68 -12.18 -4.68 -8.57
N ARG A 69 -11.60 -4.48 -7.38
CA ARG A 69 -12.28 -3.93 -6.19
C ARG A 69 -11.98 -2.43 -6.05
N PRO A 70 -12.88 -1.54 -6.48
CA PRO A 70 -12.55 -0.12 -6.64
C PRO A 70 -12.04 0.56 -5.36
N TYR A 71 -12.57 0.18 -4.20
CA TYR A 71 -12.23 0.80 -2.92
C TYR A 71 -11.11 0.07 -2.17
N HIS A 72 -10.83 -1.18 -2.51
CA HIS A 72 -9.91 -2.00 -1.74
C HIS A 72 -8.45 -1.55 -1.95
N ALA A 73 -7.76 -1.22 -0.87
CA ALA A 73 -6.39 -0.68 -0.93
C ALA A 73 -5.42 -1.57 -1.73
N ASP A 74 -5.50 -2.89 -1.53
CA ASP A 74 -4.65 -3.85 -2.26
C ASP A 74 -4.75 -3.72 -3.77
N ASP A 75 -5.93 -3.37 -4.26
CA ASP A 75 -6.20 -3.26 -5.68
C ASP A 75 -5.69 -1.94 -6.29
N HIS A 76 -5.28 -0.99 -5.44
CA HIS A 76 -4.65 0.26 -5.87
C HIS A 76 -3.14 0.13 -6.07
N VAL A 77 -2.47 -0.84 -5.44
CA VAL A 77 -1.01 -0.89 -5.31
C VAL A 77 -0.25 -0.83 -6.64
N VAL A 78 -0.79 -1.43 -7.71
CA VAL A 78 -0.18 -1.39 -9.04
C VAL A 78 -0.10 0.03 -9.61
N GLY A 79 -0.99 0.91 -9.20
CA GLY A 79 -0.95 2.34 -9.55
C GLY A 79 0.35 3.04 -9.12
N GLN A 80 1.08 2.50 -8.14
CA GLN A 80 2.37 3.06 -7.72
C GLN A 80 3.38 3.07 -8.87
N PHE A 81 3.51 1.97 -9.62
CA PHE A 81 4.44 1.95 -10.73
C PHE A 81 3.85 2.57 -12.01
N TYR A 82 2.52 2.51 -12.22
CA TYR A 82 1.88 3.18 -13.36
C TYR A 82 2.17 4.68 -13.35
N LEU A 83 1.89 5.34 -12.23
CA LEU A 83 2.11 6.78 -12.10
C LEU A 83 3.61 7.15 -12.08
N ALA A 84 4.48 6.24 -11.60
CA ALA A 84 5.92 6.46 -11.70
C ALA A 84 6.44 6.37 -13.13
N LEU A 85 5.87 5.49 -13.96
CA LEU A 85 6.16 5.44 -15.39
C LEU A 85 5.57 6.65 -16.13
N TYR A 86 4.38 7.11 -15.71
CA TYR A 86 3.80 8.34 -16.23
C TYR A 86 4.72 9.56 -16.02
N GLU A 87 5.35 9.69 -14.83
CA GLU A 87 6.32 10.77 -14.58
C GLU A 87 7.50 10.74 -15.57
N ASP A 88 7.94 9.55 -15.99
CA ASP A 88 9.08 9.40 -16.88
C ASP A 88 8.72 9.53 -18.39
N PHE A 89 7.54 9.04 -18.78
CA PHE A 89 7.16 8.88 -20.19
C PHE A 89 6.03 9.80 -20.65
N ASN A 90 5.29 10.39 -19.71
CA ASN A 90 4.16 11.28 -19.97
C ASN A 90 3.10 10.68 -20.92
N ASP A 91 2.89 9.36 -20.85
CA ASP A 91 1.88 8.67 -21.65
C ASP A 91 0.55 8.65 -20.89
N PRO A 92 -0.51 9.31 -21.41
CA PRO A 92 -1.81 9.36 -20.77
C PRO A 92 -2.45 7.98 -20.47
N ALA A 93 -2.07 6.94 -21.20
CA ALA A 93 -2.55 5.58 -20.94
C ALA A 93 -2.18 5.12 -19.51
N MET A 94 -1.02 5.54 -18.99
CA MET A 94 -0.53 5.19 -17.66
C MET A 94 -1.25 5.93 -16.53
N LEU A 95 -1.90 7.05 -16.83
CA LEU A 95 -2.57 7.94 -15.88
C LEU A 95 -4.08 7.76 -15.86
N ASN A 96 -4.71 7.77 -17.05
CA ASN A 96 -6.15 7.95 -17.18
C ASN A 96 -6.99 6.89 -16.48
N PRO A 97 -6.67 5.59 -16.50
CA PRO A 97 -7.45 4.59 -15.79
C PRO A 97 -7.43 4.79 -14.27
N VAL A 98 -6.26 5.11 -13.70
CA VAL A 98 -6.10 5.41 -12.27
C VAL A 98 -6.90 6.65 -11.90
N ARG A 99 -6.74 7.73 -12.65
CA ARG A 99 -7.46 8.98 -12.43
C ARG A 99 -8.98 8.79 -12.50
N SER A 100 -9.47 8.11 -13.53
CA SER A 100 -10.90 7.87 -13.70
C SER A 100 -11.50 7.08 -12.56
N GLN A 101 -10.80 6.04 -12.05
CA GLN A 101 -11.28 5.28 -10.91
C GLN A 101 -11.27 6.10 -9.62
N PHE A 102 -10.24 6.92 -9.41
CA PHE A 102 -10.13 7.72 -8.18
C PHE A 102 -11.12 8.90 -8.20
N ASP A 103 -11.36 9.54 -9.35
CA ASP A 103 -12.43 10.52 -9.50
C ASP A 103 -13.80 9.91 -9.15
N TRP A 104 -14.06 8.68 -9.64
CA TRP A 104 -15.29 7.97 -9.30
C TRP A 104 -15.39 7.65 -7.79
N ILE A 105 -14.29 7.28 -7.12
CA ILE A 105 -14.27 7.06 -5.66
C ILE A 105 -14.61 8.35 -4.92
N LEU A 106 -14.05 9.49 -5.34
CA LEU A 106 -14.34 10.81 -4.74
C LEU A 106 -15.81 11.21 -4.89
N GLU A 107 -16.45 10.85 -6.01
CA GLU A 107 -17.88 11.08 -6.23
C GLU A 107 -18.77 10.11 -5.44
N ASN A 108 -18.24 8.93 -5.05
CA ASN A 108 -18.98 7.86 -4.39
C ASN A 108 -18.25 7.37 -3.12
N PRO A 109 -17.91 8.25 -2.16
CA PRO A 109 -17.08 7.88 -1.01
C PRO A 109 -17.79 6.91 -0.08
N LYS A 110 -17.01 6.00 0.54
CA LYS A 110 -17.48 5.15 1.62
C LYS A 110 -17.37 5.88 2.96
N THR A 111 -18.38 5.76 3.81
CA THR A 111 -18.46 6.48 5.09
C THR A 111 -18.69 5.57 6.30
N GLY A 112 -18.64 4.25 6.12
CA GLY A 112 -18.80 3.28 7.20
C GLY A 112 -17.62 3.24 8.16
N THR A 113 -17.72 2.45 9.21
CA THR A 113 -16.66 2.26 10.20
C THR A 113 -15.51 1.42 9.66
N LEU A 114 -14.29 1.69 10.15
CA LEU A 114 -13.09 0.91 9.90
C LEU A 114 -12.96 -0.27 10.86
N ASP A 115 -13.81 -0.35 11.88
CA ASP A 115 -13.76 -1.41 12.90
C ASP A 115 -14.19 -2.76 12.28
N TRP A 116 -13.27 -3.72 12.29
CA TRP A 116 -13.49 -5.07 11.77
C TRP A 116 -14.51 -5.88 12.57
N ASN A 117 -14.75 -5.51 13.82
CA ASN A 117 -15.69 -6.17 14.70
C ASN A 117 -17.13 -5.60 14.60
N ALA A 118 -17.33 -4.52 13.85
CA ALA A 118 -18.65 -3.91 13.71
C ALA A 118 -19.52 -4.69 12.71
N GLU A 119 -20.83 -4.77 12.97
CA GLU A 119 -21.80 -5.45 12.07
C GLU A 119 -21.85 -4.82 10.66
N ASN A 120 -21.67 -3.49 10.57
CA ASN A 120 -21.69 -2.75 9.31
C ASN A 120 -20.30 -2.17 9.01
N THR A 121 -19.28 -3.02 9.07
CA THR A 121 -17.91 -2.59 8.78
C THR A 121 -17.72 -2.27 7.30
N HIS A 122 -16.99 -1.19 7.04
CA HIS A 122 -16.42 -0.86 5.73
C HIS A 122 -14.89 -0.94 5.75
N ALA A 123 -14.34 -1.72 6.68
CA ALA A 123 -12.89 -1.85 6.88
C ALA A 123 -12.11 -2.15 5.59
N HIS A 124 -12.65 -3.03 4.72
CA HIS A 124 -12.02 -3.35 3.43
C HIS A 124 -12.14 -2.23 2.38
N GLU A 125 -13.11 -1.34 2.56
CA GLU A 125 -13.38 -0.26 1.61
C GLU A 125 -12.82 1.10 2.10
N ARG A 126 -12.30 1.15 3.33
CA ARG A 126 -11.79 2.36 4.00
C ARG A 126 -10.45 2.17 4.71
N TRP A 127 -9.60 1.30 4.23
CA TRP A 127 -8.24 1.05 4.73
C TRP A 127 -8.16 0.68 6.23
N GLY A 128 -9.11 -0.14 6.72
CA GLY A 128 -9.22 -0.52 8.13
C GLY A 128 -8.15 -1.50 8.64
N TRP A 129 -7.00 -1.63 7.98
CA TRP A 129 -5.85 -2.44 8.39
C TRP A 129 -4.53 -1.74 8.03
N CYS A 130 -3.47 -1.97 8.80
CA CYS A 130 -2.26 -1.17 8.71
C CYS A 130 -1.53 -1.28 7.37
N ASP A 131 -1.50 -2.44 6.73
CA ASP A 131 -0.83 -2.62 5.44
C ASP A 131 -1.58 -1.99 4.26
N ALA A 132 -2.86 -1.66 4.40
CA ALA A 132 -3.57 -0.81 3.45
C ALA A 132 -2.85 0.52 3.22
N LEU A 133 -2.16 1.02 4.25
CA LEU A 133 -1.39 2.26 4.17
C LEU A 133 -0.19 2.17 3.22
N PHE A 134 0.33 0.97 2.95
CA PHE A 134 1.33 0.76 1.90
C PHE A 134 0.70 0.72 0.51
N MET A 135 -0.50 0.18 0.40
CA MET A 135 -1.09 -0.17 -0.88
C MET A 135 -1.69 1.04 -1.60
N ALA A 136 -2.56 1.81 -0.94
CA ALA A 136 -3.33 2.89 -1.55
C ALA A 136 -2.69 4.29 -1.43
N PRO A 137 -2.30 4.80 -0.26
CA PRO A 137 -1.87 6.18 -0.08
C PRO A 137 -0.81 6.68 -1.06
N PRO A 138 0.25 5.91 -1.42
CA PRO A 138 1.25 6.40 -2.36
C PRO A 138 0.71 6.66 -3.76
N VAL A 139 -0.33 5.93 -4.17
CA VAL A 139 -0.97 6.12 -5.48
C VAL A 139 -1.74 7.44 -5.49
N TRP A 140 -2.50 7.70 -4.43
CA TRP A 140 -3.24 8.95 -4.25
C TRP A 140 -2.31 10.17 -4.18
N ALA A 141 -1.25 10.09 -3.37
CA ALA A 141 -0.26 11.16 -3.24
C ALA A 141 0.44 11.45 -4.58
N ARG A 142 0.86 10.42 -5.30
CA ARG A 142 1.49 10.58 -6.60
C ARG A 142 0.53 11.09 -7.66
N LEU A 143 -0.74 10.65 -7.64
CA LEU A 143 -1.75 11.20 -8.54
C LEU A 143 -1.94 12.71 -8.31
N ALA A 144 -2.03 13.15 -7.06
CA ALA A 144 -2.08 14.57 -6.73
C ALA A 144 -0.86 15.33 -7.29
N LYS A 145 0.34 14.77 -7.11
CA LYS A 145 1.59 15.37 -7.61
C LYS A 145 1.60 15.53 -9.14
N VAL A 146 1.23 14.48 -9.88
CA VAL A 146 1.32 14.50 -11.35
C VAL A 146 0.19 15.29 -12.02
N THR A 147 -0.96 15.45 -11.31
CA THR A 147 -2.11 16.22 -11.83
C THR A 147 -2.15 17.65 -11.31
N GLY A 148 -1.51 17.92 -10.18
CA GLY A 148 -1.64 19.20 -9.46
C GLY A 148 -2.98 19.37 -8.75
N GLU A 149 -3.79 18.31 -8.60
CA GLU A 149 -5.12 18.37 -8.01
C GLU A 149 -5.09 17.95 -6.52
N GLU A 150 -5.29 18.89 -5.63
CA GLU A 150 -5.21 18.71 -4.18
C GLU A 150 -6.27 17.75 -3.61
N LYS A 151 -7.42 17.63 -4.27
CA LYS A 151 -8.52 16.73 -3.87
C LYS A 151 -8.08 15.28 -3.58
N TYR A 152 -7.04 14.81 -4.27
CA TYR A 152 -6.49 13.47 -4.06
C TYR A 152 -5.65 13.38 -2.77
N LEU A 153 -4.94 14.46 -2.42
CA LEU A 153 -4.24 14.54 -1.12
C LEU A 153 -5.22 14.65 0.04
N ASP A 154 -6.28 15.44 -0.13
CA ASP A 154 -7.31 15.61 0.90
C ASP A 154 -7.99 14.29 1.25
N PHE A 155 -8.40 13.54 0.22
CA PHE A 155 -8.97 12.20 0.42
C PHE A 155 -7.98 11.24 1.06
N MET A 156 -6.75 11.17 0.52
CA MET A 156 -5.69 10.32 1.06
C MET A 156 -5.43 10.63 2.53
N HIS A 157 -5.32 11.90 2.88
CA HIS A 157 -5.05 12.32 4.25
C HIS A 157 -6.20 11.97 5.19
N GLN A 158 -7.45 12.21 4.77
CA GLN A 158 -8.63 11.85 5.54
C GLN A 158 -8.68 10.35 5.87
N GLU A 159 -8.50 9.49 4.87
CA GLU A 159 -8.55 8.04 5.07
C GLU A 159 -7.31 7.52 5.82
N TYR A 160 -6.13 8.12 5.58
CA TYR A 160 -4.92 7.80 6.34
C TYR A 160 -5.07 8.13 7.83
N LEU A 161 -5.59 9.31 8.16
CA LEU A 161 -5.85 9.71 9.54
C LEU A 161 -6.87 8.80 10.21
N ALA A 162 -7.96 8.43 9.51
CA ALA A 162 -8.95 7.51 10.06
C ALA A 162 -8.34 6.16 10.44
N THR A 163 -7.42 5.64 9.62
CA THR A 163 -6.68 4.41 9.92
C THR A 163 -5.67 4.61 11.06
N HIS A 164 -4.94 5.73 11.03
CA HIS A 164 -3.97 6.09 12.08
C HIS A 164 -4.67 6.21 13.43
N ASP A 165 -5.75 6.97 13.52
CA ASP A 165 -6.47 7.22 14.79
C ASP A 165 -7.07 5.93 15.36
N LEU A 166 -7.43 4.97 14.50
CA LEU A 166 -7.92 3.68 14.94
C LEU A 166 -6.81 2.74 15.40
N LEU A 167 -5.69 2.66 14.66
CA LEU A 167 -4.73 1.55 14.79
C LEU A 167 -3.39 1.93 15.43
N TRP A 168 -3.06 3.23 15.51
CA TRP A 168 -1.80 3.68 16.08
C TRP A 168 -1.80 3.62 17.61
N SER A 169 -0.80 2.97 18.19
CA SER A 169 -0.51 3.06 19.62
C SER A 169 0.52 4.15 19.87
N GLU A 170 0.11 5.24 20.51
CA GLU A 170 1.05 6.30 20.89
C GLU A 170 2.03 5.85 21.98
N GLU A 171 1.63 4.91 22.83
CA GLU A 171 2.50 4.31 23.87
C GLU A 171 3.60 3.46 23.24
N ASP A 172 3.21 2.55 22.34
CA ASP A 172 4.14 1.59 21.72
C ASP A 172 4.80 2.10 20.47
N GLN A 173 4.29 3.17 19.86
CA GLN A 173 4.74 3.76 18.58
C GLN A 173 4.73 2.72 17.42
N LEU A 174 3.70 1.88 17.39
CA LEU A 174 3.44 0.84 16.40
C LEU A 174 1.96 0.81 16.04
N PHE A 175 1.65 0.25 14.88
CA PHE A 175 0.28 0.00 14.44
C PHE A 175 -0.16 -1.40 14.81
N PHE A 176 -1.37 -1.53 15.39
CA PHE A 176 -2.09 -2.80 15.34
C PHE A 176 -2.35 -3.19 13.89
N ARG A 177 -2.47 -4.49 13.61
CA ARG A 177 -2.83 -4.96 12.27
C ARG A 177 -4.19 -4.41 11.83
N ASP A 178 -5.21 -4.61 12.66
CA ASP A 178 -6.57 -4.11 12.57
C ASP A 178 -7.24 -4.19 13.96
N SER A 179 -8.47 -3.71 14.10
CA SER A 179 -9.16 -3.65 15.39
C SER A 179 -9.44 -5.01 16.04
N SER A 180 -9.42 -6.10 15.28
CA SER A 180 -9.59 -7.46 15.86
C SER A 180 -8.41 -7.90 16.75
N PHE A 181 -7.31 -7.17 16.71
CA PHE A 181 -6.12 -7.42 17.53
C PHE A 181 -6.07 -6.61 18.84
N PHE A 182 -6.98 -5.68 19.09
CA PHE A 182 -6.92 -4.81 20.26
C PHE A 182 -6.94 -5.56 21.61
N ASP A 183 -7.71 -6.63 21.68
CA ASP A 183 -7.85 -7.45 22.89
C ASP A 183 -6.95 -8.70 22.90
N GLN A 184 -6.16 -8.90 21.84
CA GLN A 184 -5.25 -10.02 21.76
C GLN A 184 -3.90 -9.68 22.41
N ARG A 185 -3.28 -10.68 23.04
CA ARG A 185 -1.98 -10.50 23.72
C ARG A 185 -1.02 -11.62 23.36
N GLU A 186 0.26 -11.29 23.35
CA GLU A 186 1.34 -12.25 23.33
C GLU A 186 1.36 -13.10 24.63
N LYS A 187 2.13 -14.18 24.64
CA LYS A 187 2.26 -15.04 25.84
C LYS A 187 2.81 -14.32 27.08
N ASN A 188 3.56 -13.25 26.88
CA ASN A 188 4.11 -12.40 27.93
C ASN A 188 3.15 -11.30 28.40
N GLY A 189 1.96 -11.19 27.80
CA GLY A 189 0.94 -10.20 28.15
C GLY A 189 1.02 -8.90 27.33
N GLU A 190 2.03 -8.74 26.46
CA GLU A 190 2.20 -7.56 25.63
C GLU A 190 1.21 -7.54 24.45
N ASN A 191 0.99 -6.37 23.88
CA ASN A 191 0.20 -6.20 22.66
C ASN A 191 0.84 -6.94 21.48
N ILE A 192 0.00 -7.39 20.54
CA ILE A 192 0.47 -8.05 19.32
C ILE A 192 0.67 -7.02 18.22
N TYR A 193 1.92 -6.75 17.84
CA TYR A 193 2.28 -5.91 16.72
C TYR A 193 2.93 -6.72 15.60
N TRP A 194 2.23 -6.85 14.51
CA TRP A 194 2.72 -7.60 13.36
C TRP A 194 3.89 -6.86 12.66
N SER A 195 5.07 -7.47 12.69
CA SER A 195 6.31 -6.90 12.16
C SER A 195 6.21 -6.51 10.68
N ARG A 196 5.69 -7.41 9.83
CA ARG A 196 5.54 -7.12 8.40
C ARG A 196 4.57 -5.96 8.14
N GLY A 197 3.46 -5.88 8.86
CA GLY A 197 2.50 -4.78 8.77
C GLY A 197 3.12 -3.43 9.10
N ASN A 198 3.85 -3.36 10.22
CA ASN A 198 4.59 -2.16 10.60
C ASN A 198 5.72 -1.83 9.61
N GLY A 199 6.37 -2.86 9.06
CA GLY A 199 7.35 -2.70 7.98
C GLY A 199 6.74 -2.07 6.71
N TRP A 200 5.52 -2.46 6.34
CA TRP A 200 4.78 -1.84 5.23
C TRP A 200 4.52 -0.36 5.47
N VAL A 201 3.97 -0.01 6.65
CA VAL A 201 3.70 1.40 6.98
C VAL A 201 4.97 2.23 7.01
N PHE A 202 6.05 1.70 7.59
CA PHE A 202 7.33 2.40 7.62
C PHE A 202 7.92 2.60 6.22
N ALA A 203 7.89 1.57 5.39
CA ALA A 203 8.42 1.64 4.02
C ALA A 203 7.65 2.64 3.16
N VAL A 204 6.32 2.67 3.28
CA VAL A 204 5.51 3.60 2.50
C VAL A 204 5.74 5.05 2.86
N LEU A 205 5.94 5.36 4.13
CA LEU A 205 6.26 6.73 4.53
C LEU A 205 7.53 7.23 3.83
N ALA A 206 8.57 6.37 3.72
CA ALA A 206 9.79 6.70 2.99
C ALA A 206 9.54 6.91 1.48
N LEU A 207 8.61 6.15 0.88
CA LEU A 207 8.29 6.22 -0.55
C LEU A 207 7.36 7.39 -0.89
N MET A 208 6.40 7.71 0.01
CA MET A 208 5.34 8.67 -0.23
C MET A 208 5.75 10.12 0.12
N ILE A 209 6.49 10.32 1.20
CA ILE A 209 6.87 11.67 1.67
C ILE A 209 7.54 12.53 0.58
N PRO A 210 8.39 11.98 -0.32
CA PRO A 210 8.94 12.76 -1.43
C PRO A 210 7.91 13.27 -2.43
N ASP A 211 6.74 12.63 -2.53
CA ASP A 211 5.66 13.03 -3.43
C ASP A 211 4.73 14.10 -2.81
N LEU A 212 4.78 14.27 -1.49
CA LEU A 212 4.00 15.30 -0.80
C LEU A 212 4.60 16.70 -1.03
N PRO A 213 3.77 17.73 -1.35
CA PRO A 213 4.26 19.08 -1.49
C PRO A 213 4.99 19.56 -0.22
N ARG A 214 6.06 20.34 -0.39
CA ARG A 214 6.89 20.78 0.75
C ARG A 214 6.18 21.75 1.67
N ASP A 215 5.26 22.51 1.12
CA ASP A 215 4.43 23.55 1.77
C ASP A 215 3.04 23.05 2.16
N TRP A 216 2.75 21.77 1.95
CA TRP A 216 1.49 21.18 2.37
C TRP A 216 1.43 21.07 3.89
N GLU A 217 0.38 21.64 4.49
CA GLU A 217 0.24 21.80 5.95
C GLU A 217 0.35 20.47 6.71
N GLN A 218 -0.17 19.39 6.14
CA GLN A 218 -0.21 18.07 6.78
C GLN A 218 1.09 17.26 6.60
N ARG A 219 2.06 17.75 5.84
CA ARG A 219 3.30 17.03 5.55
C ARG A 219 4.11 16.67 6.80
N ASP A 220 4.12 17.55 7.79
CA ASP A 220 4.87 17.35 9.03
C ASP A 220 4.33 16.19 9.86
N PHE A 221 3.02 15.90 9.80
CA PHE A 221 2.42 14.70 10.40
C PHE A 221 3.13 13.43 9.90
N TYR A 222 3.29 13.27 8.60
CA TYR A 222 3.94 12.08 8.01
C TYR A 222 5.43 12.00 8.34
N LEU A 223 6.12 13.13 8.38
CA LEU A 223 7.54 13.21 8.77
C LEU A 223 7.74 12.80 10.23
N ASP A 224 6.87 13.24 11.11
CA ASP A 224 6.98 12.92 12.54
C ASP A 224 6.60 11.46 12.81
N LEU A 225 5.55 10.97 12.16
CA LEU A 225 5.19 9.55 12.21
C LEU A 225 6.35 8.66 11.71
N TYR A 226 6.95 9.00 10.57
CA TYR A 226 8.12 8.30 10.05
C TYR A 226 9.28 8.25 11.06
N LYS A 227 9.59 9.37 11.70
CA LYS A 227 10.65 9.46 12.71
C LYS A 227 10.33 8.66 13.98
N LYS A 228 9.07 8.69 14.45
CA LYS A 228 8.60 7.88 15.59
C LYS A 228 8.79 6.39 15.29
N MET A 229 8.26 5.93 14.16
CA MET A 229 8.39 4.54 13.73
C MET A 229 9.84 4.12 13.52
N ALA A 230 10.68 4.95 12.90
CA ALA A 230 12.10 4.67 12.70
C ALA A 230 12.82 4.38 14.02
N ARG A 231 12.59 5.21 15.05
CA ARG A 231 13.16 5.02 16.38
C ARG A 231 12.69 3.73 17.01
N LYS A 232 11.37 3.45 16.96
CA LYS A 232 10.79 2.25 17.56
C LYS A 232 11.27 0.98 16.85
N ILE A 233 11.17 0.91 15.54
CA ILE A 233 11.58 -0.26 14.74
C ILE A 233 13.06 -0.57 14.99
N ARG A 234 13.92 0.47 15.06
CA ARG A 234 15.33 0.27 15.40
C ARG A 234 15.52 -0.26 16.83
N SER A 235 14.72 0.20 17.79
CA SER A 235 14.86 -0.21 19.22
C SER A 235 14.49 -1.67 19.47
N VAL A 236 13.66 -2.26 18.61
CA VAL A 236 13.22 -3.67 18.69
C VAL A 236 13.96 -4.57 17.68
N GLN A 237 14.97 -4.03 16.99
CA GLN A 237 15.85 -4.83 16.13
C GLN A 237 16.72 -5.75 16.97
N ARG A 238 16.82 -7.02 16.57
CA ARG A 238 17.66 -8.02 17.22
C ARG A 238 19.13 -7.80 16.89
N ASP A 239 20.02 -8.37 17.70
CA ASP A 239 21.48 -8.25 17.53
C ASP A 239 21.97 -8.79 16.17
N ASP A 240 21.26 -9.74 15.59
CA ASP A 240 21.53 -10.30 14.27
C ASP A 240 21.02 -9.42 13.10
N GLY A 241 20.42 -8.26 13.40
CA GLY A 241 19.88 -7.32 12.43
C GLY A 241 18.46 -7.68 11.93
N THR A 242 17.85 -8.75 12.43
CA THR A 242 16.47 -9.15 12.07
C THR A 242 15.43 -8.59 13.02
N TRP A 243 14.15 -8.81 12.71
CA TRP A 243 13.01 -8.53 13.58
C TRP A 243 12.19 -9.79 13.80
N SER A 244 11.61 -9.94 14.98
CA SER A 244 10.65 -11.01 15.28
C SER A 244 9.36 -10.81 14.46
N MET A 245 8.52 -11.86 14.34
CA MET A 245 7.21 -11.73 13.68
C MET A 245 6.25 -10.81 14.45
N GLY A 246 6.33 -10.83 15.80
CA GLY A 246 5.74 -9.83 16.70
C GLY A 246 6.84 -8.88 17.16
N LEU A 247 6.58 -7.58 17.19
CA LEU A 247 7.51 -6.53 17.62
C LEU A 247 7.34 -6.23 19.10
#